data_d96a5442999e5a4ecf2a9610e0a3a916
#
_entry.id   d96a5442999e5a4ecf2a9610e0a3a916
#
_cell.length_a   1.000
_cell.length_b   1.000
_cell.length_c   1.000
_cell.angle_alpha   90.00
_cell.angle_beta   90.00
_cell.angle_gamma   90.00
#
_symmetry.space_group_name_H-M   'P 1'
#
loop_
_entity.id
_entity.type
_entity.pdbx_description
1 polymer ?
#
loop_
_entity_poly.entity_id
_entity_poly.type
_entity_poly.pdbx_seq_one_letter_code
_entity_poly.pdbx_strand_id
1 'polypeptide(L)'
;MNVVTDKSDPLTAIHTHLGAIFVSLELSRASWLITSLSPGGGEKMSKHSVRGGDFAGLMQRFEQLQEKARRRTGQSFRIIVVQEAGLDGFWIHRALQNEGIESHVVDAASIATSRRRRRAKTDKIDGETLVRTLLAYKRGEPRVCATVKVPTPEEEDRRHLCRERKALIAERVRTSIV
;
A
#
# COMPACT_ATOMS: atom_id res chain seq x y z
N MET A 1 50.79 11.96 19.11
CA MET A 1 49.41 12.51 19.08
C MET A 1 48.66 11.83 17.95
N ASN A 2 47.96 10.76 18.26
CA ASN A 2 47.13 10.07 17.29
C ASN A 2 45.68 10.56 17.46
N VAL A 3 45.20 11.30 16.47
CA VAL A 3 43.78 11.68 16.39
C VAL A 3 43.01 10.48 15.83
N VAL A 4 42.31 9.78 16.70
CA VAL A 4 41.30 8.78 16.29
C VAL A 4 40.08 9.56 15.82
N THR A 5 39.90 9.64 14.50
CA THR A 5 38.64 10.11 13.91
C THR A 5 37.61 8.99 14.05
N ASP A 6 36.75 9.14 15.03
CA ASP A 6 35.51 8.36 15.16
C ASP A 6 34.58 8.67 13.96
N LYS A 7 34.61 7.80 12.96
CA LYS A 7 33.59 7.76 11.91
C LYS A 7 32.43 6.94 12.40
N SER A 8 31.59 7.54 13.22
CA SER A 8 30.25 7.02 13.47
C SER A 8 29.42 7.15 12.18
N ASP A 9 29.18 6.02 11.57
CA ASP A 9 28.42 5.88 10.33
C ASP A 9 26.94 6.28 10.58
N PRO A 10 26.45 7.42 10.09
CA PRO A 10 25.07 7.87 10.39
C PRO A 10 23.97 7.00 9.74
N LEU A 11 24.35 6.06 8.88
CA LEU A 11 23.42 5.18 8.17
C LEU A 11 22.96 3.97 9.01
N THR A 12 23.69 3.59 10.05
CA THR A 12 23.36 2.40 10.86
C THR A 12 22.21 2.65 11.83
N ALA A 13 21.95 3.90 12.21
CA ALA A 13 20.93 4.26 13.20
C ALA A 13 19.49 4.21 12.67
N ILE A 14 19.27 4.27 11.35
CA ILE A 14 17.94 4.31 10.75
C ILE A 14 17.34 2.90 10.59
N HIS A 15 18.17 1.86 10.57
CA HIS A 15 17.76 0.48 10.27
C HIS A 15 17.21 -0.32 11.46
N THR A 16 17.38 0.16 12.68
CA THR A 16 17.17 -0.66 13.89
C THR A 16 15.73 -0.69 14.40
N HIS A 17 14.80 0.06 13.83
CA HIS A 17 13.46 0.23 14.43
C HIS A 17 12.26 0.05 13.52
N LEU A 18 12.34 -0.82 12.51
CA LEU A 18 11.12 -1.28 11.85
C LEU A 18 10.40 -2.27 12.79
N GLY A 19 9.43 -1.79 13.56
CA GLY A 19 8.62 -2.63 14.45
C GLY A 19 7.59 -3.51 13.72
N ALA A 20 7.58 -3.47 12.38
CA ALA A 20 6.63 -4.20 11.54
C ALA A 20 7.20 -4.43 10.13
N ILE A 21 6.56 -5.32 9.38
CA ILE A 21 6.72 -5.45 7.93
C ILE A 21 5.70 -4.51 7.27
N PHE A 22 6.18 -3.57 6.46
CA PHE A 22 5.36 -2.61 5.75
C PHE A 22 5.12 -3.09 4.33
N VAL A 23 3.87 -3.13 3.92
CA VAL A 23 3.44 -3.68 2.62
C VAL A 23 2.52 -2.70 1.92
N SER A 24 2.74 -2.48 0.62
CA SER A 24 1.75 -1.86 -0.25
C SER A 24 1.15 -2.89 -1.21
N LEU A 25 -0.13 -2.71 -1.49
CA LEU A 25 -0.87 -3.48 -2.48
C LEU A 25 -1.28 -2.57 -3.64
N GLU A 26 -0.84 -2.92 -4.83
CA GLU A 26 -1.34 -2.36 -6.08
C GLU A 26 -2.28 -3.38 -6.71
N LEU A 27 -3.56 -3.03 -6.73
CA LEU A 27 -4.63 -3.95 -7.09
C LEU A 27 -5.02 -3.79 -8.56
N SER A 28 -5.08 -4.90 -9.28
CA SER A 28 -5.64 -4.96 -10.62
C SER A 28 -6.48 -6.24 -10.78
N ARG A 29 -7.28 -6.30 -11.83
CA ARG A 29 -8.09 -7.51 -12.11
C ARG A 29 -7.23 -8.73 -12.39
N ALA A 30 -6.10 -8.56 -13.05
CA ALA A 30 -5.24 -9.67 -13.46
C ALA A 30 -4.27 -10.10 -12.36
N SER A 31 -3.67 -9.14 -11.65
CA SER A 31 -2.64 -9.42 -10.66
C SER A 31 -2.61 -8.35 -9.57
N TRP A 32 -2.20 -8.75 -8.39
CA TRP A 32 -1.90 -7.84 -7.28
C TRP A 32 -0.39 -7.79 -7.08
N LEU A 33 0.18 -6.60 -7.16
CA LEU A 33 1.59 -6.37 -6.88
C LEU A 33 1.77 -6.04 -5.40
N ILE A 34 2.65 -6.77 -4.76
CA ILE A 34 2.98 -6.66 -3.34
C ILE A 34 4.38 -6.07 -3.26
N THR A 35 4.50 -4.83 -2.79
CA THR A 35 5.80 -4.24 -2.47
C THR A 35 5.98 -4.22 -0.97
N SER A 36 7.10 -4.71 -0.45
CA SER A 36 7.30 -4.83 0.99
C SER A 36 8.68 -4.37 1.44
N LEU A 37 8.71 -3.77 2.63
CA LEU A 37 9.93 -3.45 3.39
C LEU A 37 9.89 -4.23 4.69
N SER A 38 10.91 -5.06 4.90
CA SER A 38 10.98 -5.98 6.04
C SER A 38 12.20 -5.70 6.92
N PRO A 39 12.07 -5.85 8.25
CA PRO A 39 13.20 -5.79 9.17
C PRO A 39 14.31 -6.77 8.79
N GLY A 40 15.57 -6.39 9.05
CA GLY A 40 16.73 -7.20 8.73
C GLY A 40 17.07 -7.31 7.22
N GLY A 41 16.37 -6.59 6.37
CA GLY A 41 16.58 -6.58 4.91
C GLY A 41 17.28 -5.33 4.37
N GLY A 42 17.65 -4.40 5.24
CA GLY A 42 18.12 -3.07 4.83
C GLY A 42 16.99 -2.24 4.21
N GLU A 43 17.36 -1.25 3.40
CA GLU A 43 16.39 -0.37 2.71
C GLU A 43 15.78 -0.98 1.43
N LYS A 44 16.25 -2.15 1.03
CA LYS A 44 15.80 -2.78 -0.22
C LYS A 44 14.39 -3.31 -0.07
N MET A 45 13.48 -2.75 -0.84
CA MET A 45 12.11 -3.27 -0.96
C MET A 45 12.08 -4.49 -1.87
N SER A 46 11.25 -5.47 -1.52
CA SER A 46 10.99 -6.63 -2.35
C SER A 46 9.63 -6.53 -3.03
N LYS A 47 9.56 -7.01 -4.28
CA LYS A 47 8.33 -7.00 -5.08
C LYS A 47 7.93 -8.44 -5.41
N HIS A 48 6.66 -8.74 -5.24
CA HIS A 48 6.05 -10.01 -5.56
C HIS A 48 4.69 -9.77 -6.20
N SER A 49 4.19 -10.73 -6.96
CA SER A 49 2.84 -10.66 -7.49
C SER A 49 2.08 -11.94 -7.16
N VAL A 50 0.78 -11.78 -6.94
CA VAL A 50 -0.19 -12.87 -6.88
C VAL A 50 -1.28 -12.61 -7.90
N ARG A 51 -2.03 -13.65 -8.26
CA ARG A 51 -3.17 -13.49 -9.18
C ARG A 51 -4.22 -12.56 -8.56
N GLY A 52 -4.86 -11.74 -9.38
CA GLY A 52 -5.98 -10.93 -8.93
C GLY A 52 -7.12 -11.80 -8.40
N GLY A 53 -7.63 -11.47 -7.21
CA GLY A 53 -8.64 -12.26 -6.51
C GLY A 53 -8.11 -13.41 -5.64
N ASP A 54 -6.82 -13.73 -5.71
CA ASP A 54 -6.21 -14.80 -4.91
C ASP A 54 -5.81 -14.30 -3.51
N PHE A 55 -6.80 -14.18 -2.64
CA PHE A 55 -6.58 -13.76 -1.26
C PHE A 55 -5.76 -14.79 -0.46
N ALA A 56 -5.95 -16.09 -0.72
CA ALA A 56 -5.17 -17.15 -0.06
C ALA A 56 -3.69 -17.05 -0.44
N GLY A 57 -3.38 -16.84 -1.71
CA GLY A 57 -2.01 -16.59 -2.17
C GLY A 57 -1.40 -15.33 -1.57
N LEU A 58 -2.19 -14.28 -1.37
CA LEU A 58 -1.75 -13.08 -0.66
C LEU A 58 -1.36 -13.40 0.79
N MET A 59 -2.20 -14.13 1.52
CA MET A 59 -1.94 -14.52 2.92
C MET A 59 -0.70 -15.40 3.02
N GLN A 60 -0.55 -16.39 2.13
CA GLN A 60 0.65 -17.22 2.06
C GLN A 60 1.92 -16.38 1.82
N ARG A 61 1.83 -15.35 0.98
CA ARG A 61 2.95 -14.43 0.77
C ARG A 61 3.30 -13.65 2.03
N PHE A 62 2.32 -13.25 2.80
CA PHE A 62 2.53 -12.56 4.07
C PHE A 62 3.23 -13.46 5.09
N GLU A 63 2.83 -14.71 5.23
CA GLU A 63 3.51 -15.70 6.06
C GLU A 63 4.99 -15.88 5.66
N GLN A 64 5.27 -15.95 4.36
CA GLN A 64 6.64 -16.05 3.84
C GLN A 64 7.49 -14.82 4.18
N LEU A 65 6.90 -13.62 4.14
CA LEU A 65 7.58 -12.39 4.53
C LEU A 65 7.90 -12.39 6.02
N GLN A 66 6.96 -12.81 6.87
CA GLN A 66 7.14 -12.92 8.31
C GLN A 66 8.21 -13.95 8.66
N GLU A 67 8.17 -15.14 8.06
CA GLU A 67 9.16 -16.19 8.29
C GLU A 67 10.56 -15.74 7.87
N LYS A 68 10.68 -15.05 6.72
CA LYS A 68 11.95 -14.50 6.26
C LYS A 68 12.51 -13.44 7.19
N ALA A 69 11.65 -12.56 7.74
CA ALA A 69 12.06 -11.56 8.72
C ALA A 69 12.49 -12.24 10.03
N ARG A 70 11.74 -13.24 10.49
CA ARG A 70 12.05 -14.03 11.69
C ARG A 70 13.40 -14.73 11.58
N ARG A 71 13.70 -15.35 10.45
CA ARG A 71 15.01 -16.01 10.21
C ARG A 71 16.17 -15.03 10.25
N ARG A 72 15.97 -13.79 9.83
CA ARG A 72 17.02 -12.77 9.77
C ARG A 72 17.28 -12.08 11.11
N THR A 73 16.24 -11.90 11.90
CA THR A 73 16.27 -11.07 13.11
C THR A 73 16.07 -11.84 14.41
N GLY A 74 15.58 -13.07 14.32
CA GLY A 74 15.16 -13.85 15.50
C GLY A 74 13.81 -13.41 16.08
N GLN A 75 13.13 -12.41 15.50
CA GLN A 75 11.90 -11.82 16.02
C GLN A 75 10.73 -11.99 15.05
N SER A 76 9.52 -12.05 15.61
CA SER A 76 8.29 -12.04 14.82
C SER A 76 7.77 -10.61 14.65
N PHE A 77 7.29 -10.29 13.45
CA PHE A 77 6.79 -8.96 13.10
C PHE A 77 5.37 -9.03 12.59
N ARG A 78 4.55 -8.07 13.03
CA ARG A 78 3.23 -7.85 12.41
C ARG A 78 3.37 -7.25 11.01
N ILE A 79 2.36 -7.45 10.18
CA ILE A 79 2.25 -6.82 8.87
C ILE A 79 1.32 -5.61 8.97
N ILE A 80 1.72 -4.51 8.34
CA ILE A 80 0.90 -3.32 8.15
C ILE A 80 0.80 -3.07 6.65
N VAL A 81 -0.43 -2.96 6.17
CA VAL A 81 -0.73 -2.85 4.74
C VAL A 81 -1.25 -1.47 4.39
N VAL A 82 -0.87 -0.97 3.22
CA VAL A 82 -1.46 0.22 2.59
C VAL A 82 -1.88 -0.10 1.16
N GLN A 83 -3.02 0.43 0.75
CA GLN A 83 -3.51 0.37 -0.62
C GLN A 83 -4.11 1.72 -1.02
N GLU A 84 -4.13 2.00 -2.33
CA GLU A 84 -4.87 3.15 -2.85
C GLU A 84 -6.38 2.92 -2.77
N ALA A 85 -7.12 3.99 -2.55
CA ALA A 85 -8.57 3.98 -2.69
C ALA A 85 -8.94 3.71 -4.16
N GLY A 86 -9.51 2.56 -4.42
CA GLY A 86 -9.92 2.12 -5.76
C GLY A 86 -11.30 1.52 -5.76
N LEU A 87 -11.84 1.29 -6.97
CA LEU A 87 -13.20 0.79 -7.15
C LEU A 87 -13.39 -0.63 -6.57
N ASP A 88 -12.33 -1.43 -6.56
CA ASP A 88 -12.39 -2.87 -6.28
C ASP A 88 -11.64 -3.27 -5.00
N GLY A 89 -11.17 -2.31 -4.19
CA GLY A 89 -10.19 -2.60 -3.14
C GLY A 89 -10.72 -2.62 -1.70
N PHE A 90 -11.90 -2.11 -1.43
CA PHE A 90 -12.37 -1.99 -0.05
C PHE A 90 -12.67 -3.34 0.61
N TRP A 91 -13.14 -4.33 -0.15
CA TRP A 91 -13.35 -5.67 0.37
C TRP A 91 -12.05 -6.32 0.86
N ILE A 92 -10.92 -6.06 0.16
CA ILE A 92 -9.60 -6.57 0.56
C ILE A 92 -9.18 -5.96 1.89
N HIS A 93 -9.38 -4.65 2.06
CA HIS A 93 -9.12 -3.99 3.33
C HIS A 93 -9.91 -4.63 4.48
N ARG A 94 -11.22 -4.88 4.28
CA ARG A 94 -12.06 -5.56 5.27
C ARG A 94 -11.61 -7.00 5.53
N ALA A 95 -11.26 -7.75 4.49
CA ALA A 95 -10.74 -9.11 4.63
C ALA A 95 -9.45 -9.14 5.43
N LEU A 96 -8.51 -8.24 5.17
CA LEU A 96 -7.27 -8.11 5.93
C LEU A 96 -7.52 -7.78 7.40
N GLN A 97 -8.46 -6.86 7.68
CA GLN A 97 -8.85 -6.54 9.06
C GLN A 97 -9.48 -7.74 9.79
N ASN A 98 -10.27 -8.56 9.11
CA ASN A 98 -10.84 -9.79 9.68
C ASN A 98 -9.76 -10.83 10.03
N GLU A 99 -8.65 -10.84 9.29
CA GLU A 99 -7.45 -11.64 9.60
C GLU A 99 -6.55 -10.97 10.67
N GLY A 100 -6.99 -9.89 11.30
CA GLY A 100 -6.21 -9.16 12.32
C GLY A 100 -5.04 -8.36 11.76
N ILE A 101 -4.98 -8.13 10.45
CA ILE A 101 -3.92 -7.36 9.80
C ILE A 101 -4.31 -5.89 9.76
N GLU A 102 -3.42 -5.03 10.27
CA GLU A 102 -3.60 -3.58 10.17
C GLU A 102 -3.54 -3.13 8.71
N SER A 103 -4.61 -2.55 8.20
CA SER A 103 -4.72 -2.11 6.81
C SER A 103 -5.20 -0.66 6.72
N HIS A 104 -4.58 0.11 5.84
CA HIS A 104 -4.90 1.50 5.56
C HIS A 104 -5.26 1.68 4.08
N VAL A 105 -6.30 2.48 3.85
CA VAL A 105 -6.67 2.92 2.50
C VAL A 105 -6.36 4.40 2.40
N VAL A 106 -5.60 4.79 1.39
CA VAL A 106 -5.15 6.18 1.21
C VAL A 106 -5.65 6.77 -0.11
N ASP A 107 -5.89 8.06 -0.09
CA ASP A 107 -6.16 8.81 -1.33
C ASP A 107 -4.83 9.11 -2.02
N ALA A 108 -4.62 8.50 -3.18
CA ALA A 108 -3.44 8.69 -4.00
C ALA A 108 -3.18 10.17 -4.37
N ALA A 109 -4.25 10.94 -4.59
CA ALA A 109 -4.15 12.36 -4.92
C ALA A 109 -3.61 13.22 -3.78
N SER A 110 -3.72 12.74 -2.53
CA SER A 110 -3.23 13.42 -1.35
C SER A 110 -1.73 13.23 -1.10
N ILE A 111 -1.11 12.24 -1.75
CA ILE A 111 0.30 11.92 -1.56
C ILE A 111 1.16 12.92 -2.34
N ALA A 112 2.09 13.57 -1.64
CA ALA A 112 3.01 14.51 -2.27
C ALA A 112 3.95 13.80 -3.24
N THR A 113 3.72 13.96 -4.54
CA THR A 113 4.63 13.48 -5.58
C THR A 113 5.53 14.62 -6.07
N SER A 114 6.80 14.30 -6.38
CA SER A 114 7.72 15.31 -6.89
C SER A 114 7.20 15.90 -8.22
N ARG A 115 7.33 17.23 -8.39
CA ARG A 115 6.86 17.93 -9.61
C ARG A 115 7.41 17.35 -10.92
N ARG A 116 8.57 16.69 -10.89
CA ARG A 116 9.18 16.04 -12.06
C ARG A 116 8.41 14.79 -12.50
N ARG A 117 7.76 14.06 -11.59
CA ARG A 117 6.95 12.86 -11.91
C ARG A 117 5.55 13.20 -12.43
N ARG A 118 5.02 14.41 -12.15
CA ARG A 118 3.69 14.84 -12.63
C ARG A 118 3.55 14.95 -14.16
N ARG A 119 4.65 14.89 -14.92
CA ARG A 119 4.64 14.91 -16.39
C ARG A 119 4.54 13.52 -17.03
N ALA A 120 4.67 12.44 -16.27
CA ALA A 120 4.44 11.10 -16.78
C ALA A 120 2.92 10.83 -16.78
N LYS A 121 2.40 10.43 -17.93
CA LYS A 121 0.96 10.26 -18.26
C LYS A 121 0.23 9.14 -17.45
N THR A 122 0.84 8.62 -16.42
CA THR A 122 0.27 7.62 -15.49
C THR A 122 0.45 8.12 -14.08
N ASP A 123 -0.59 8.75 -13.54
CA ASP A 123 -0.64 9.24 -12.15
C ASP A 123 -0.70 8.08 -11.12
N LYS A 124 -0.33 6.87 -11.51
CA LYS A 124 -0.31 5.72 -10.62
C LYS A 124 0.90 5.83 -9.69
N ILE A 125 0.63 5.91 -8.41
CA ILE A 125 1.67 5.88 -7.37
C ILE A 125 2.22 4.46 -7.32
N ASP A 126 3.55 4.33 -7.41
CA ASP A 126 4.19 3.02 -7.32
C ASP A 126 4.20 2.48 -5.88
N GLY A 127 4.28 1.17 -5.74
CA GLY A 127 4.24 0.50 -4.46
C GLY A 127 5.35 0.94 -3.50
N GLU A 128 6.50 1.35 -4.00
CA GLU A 128 7.58 1.86 -3.16
C GLU A 128 7.23 3.21 -2.53
N THR A 129 6.60 4.09 -3.30
CA THR A 129 6.10 5.36 -2.80
C THR A 129 5.01 5.14 -1.75
N LEU A 130 4.10 4.19 -1.96
CA LEU A 130 3.09 3.82 -0.97
C LEU A 130 3.71 3.29 0.33
N VAL A 131 4.72 2.41 0.25
CA VAL A 131 5.43 1.91 1.45
C VAL A 131 6.11 3.06 2.20
N ARG A 132 6.79 3.98 1.50
CA ARG A 132 7.42 5.15 2.13
C ARG A 132 6.39 6.07 2.79
N THR A 133 5.27 6.28 2.13
CA THR A 133 4.13 7.05 2.66
C THR A 133 3.59 6.41 3.94
N LEU A 134 3.39 5.08 3.94
CA LEU A 134 2.94 4.35 5.12
C LEU A 134 3.94 4.47 6.29
N LEU A 135 5.24 4.36 6.00
CA LEU A 135 6.29 4.56 7.02
C LEU A 135 6.24 5.95 7.64
N ALA A 136 6.17 6.99 6.83
CA ALA A 136 6.09 8.36 7.29
C ALA A 136 4.81 8.60 8.10
N TYR A 137 3.67 8.08 7.64
CA TYR A 137 2.40 8.11 8.36
C TYR A 137 2.49 7.45 9.75
N LYS A 138 3.10 6.24 9.82
CA LYS A 138 3.26 5.50 11.08
C LYS A 138 4.26 6.15 12.05
N ARG A 139 5.15 6.98 11.55
CA ARG A 139 6.05 7.84 12.37
C ARG A 139 5.35 9.10 12.89
N GLY A 140 4.11 9.35 12.50
CA GLY A 140 3.37 10.54 12.89
C GLY A 140 3.78 11.80 12.13
N GLU A 141 4.41 11.67 10.97
CA GLU A 141 4.74 12.83 10.14
C GLU A 141 3.46 13.52 9.66
N PRO A 142 3.36 14.85 9.78
CA PRO A 142 2.14 15.55 9.39
C PRO A 142 1.97 15.64 7.87
N ARG A 143 0.72 15.62 7.42
CA ARG A 143 0.35 15.88 6.01
C ARG A 143 0.99 14.92 4.98
N VAL A 144 1.27 13.69 5.36
CA VAL A 144 1.88 12.69 4.47
C VAL A 144 0.88 12.19 3.44
N CYS A 145 -0.32 11.85 3.89
CA CYS A 145 -1.43 11.39 3.06
C CYS A 145 -2.76 11.56 3.79
N ALA A 146 -3.85 11.58 3.03
CA ALA A 146 -5.20 11.47 3.57
C ALA A 146 -5.62 9.99 3.58
N THR A 147 -6.03 9.51 4.74
CA THR A 147 -6.66 8.18 4.85
C THR A 147 -8.14 8.28 4.43
N VAL A 148 -8.60 7.29 3.71
CA VAL A 148 -10.00 7.20 3.27
C VAL A 148 -10.80 6.43 4.30
N LYS A 149 -11.93 7.01 4.73
CA LYS A 149 -12.93 6.25 5.49
C LYS A 149 -13.55 5.23 4.55
N VAL A 150 -13.28 3.97 4.84
CA VAL A 150 -13.80 2.86 4.04
C VAL A 150 -15.32 2.79 4.19
N PRO A 151 -16.08 2.80 3.09
CA PRO A 151 -17.53 2.69 3.12
C PRO A 151 -17.98 1.32 3.63
N THR A 152 -19.18 1.24 4.18
CA THR A 152 -19.82 -0.05 4.45
C THR A 152 -20.19 -0.76 3.14
N PRO A 153 -20.39 -2.09 3.14
CA PRO A 153 -20.86 -2.81 1.95
C PRO A 153 -22.11 -2.17 1.32
N GLU A 154 -23.09 -1.76 2.16
CA GLU A 154 -24.32 -1.13 1.71
C GLU A 154 -24.08 0.27 1.10
N GLU A 155 -23.09 1.00 1.59
CA GLU A 155 -22.68 2.28 1.01
C GLU A 155 -21.93 2.07 -0.31
N GLU A 156 -21.14 0.99 -0.44
CA GLU A 156 -20.50 0.61 -1.71
C GLU A 156 -21.56 0.26 -2.75
N ASP A 157 -22.55 -0.58 -2.42
CA ASP A 157 -23.63 -0.98 -3.31
C ASP A 157 -24.41 0.24 -3.82
N ARG A 158 -24.74 1.19 -2.93
CA ARG A 158 -25.38 2.44 -3.34
C ARG A 158 -24.51 3.25 -4.32
N ARG A 159 -23.19 3.29 -4.11
CA ARG A 159 -22.27 3.96 -5.02
C ARG A 159 -22.17 3.25 -6.37
N HIS A 160 -22.23 1.92 -6.39
CA HIS A 160 -22.28 1.13 -7.62
C HIS A 160 -23.54 1.44 -8.43
N LEU A 161 -24.72 1.39 -7.82
CA LEU A 161 -25.99 1.75 -8.46
C LEU A 161 -25.99 3.16 -9.03
N CYS A 162 -25.43 4.15 -8.30
CA CYS A 162 -25.30 5.51 -8.81
C CYS A 162 -24.40 5.62 -10.03
N ARG A 163 -23.32 4.83 -10.10
CA ARG A 163 -22.39 4.81 -11.25
C ARG A 163 -23.02 4.15 -12.45
N GLU A 164 -23.68 3.00 -12.27
CA GLU A 164 -24.42 2.31 -13.33
C GLU A 164 -25.50 3.21 -13.92
N ARG A 165 -26.29 3.87 -13.06
CA ARG A 165 -27.29 4.84 -13.52
C ARG A 165 -26.66 5.96 -14.37
N LYS A 166 -25.52 6.53 -13.94
CA LYS A 166 -24.82 7.58 -14.71
C LYS A 166 -24.33 7.04 -16.04
N ALA A 167 -23.79 5.81 -16.08
CA ALA A 167 -23.32 5.18 -17.32
C ALA A 167 -24.48 4.96 -18.31
N LEU A 168 -25.61 4.42 -17.84
CA LEU A 168 -26.82 4.21 -18.65
C LEU A 168 -27.42 5.52 -19.18
N ILE A 169 -27.44 6.58 -18.37
CA ILE A 169 -27.88 7.91 -18.81
C ILE A 169 -26.96 8.44 -19.91
N ALA A 170 -25.62 8.33 -19.73
CA ALA A 170 -24.66 8.78 -20.72
C ALA A 170 -24.77 8.00 -22.05
N GLU A 171 -25.04 6.70 -21.97
CA GLU A 171 -25.27 5.85 -23.14
C GLU A 171 -26.55 6.25 -23.87
N ARG A 172 -27.65 6.44 -23.14
CA ARG A 172 -28.93 6.91 -23.71
C ARG A 172 -28.78 8.23 -24.44
N VAL A 173 -28.05 9.20 -23.86
CA VAL A 173 -27.81 10.51 -24.49
C VAL A 173 -27.02 10.34 -25.79
N ARG A 174 -26.01 9.46 -25.83
CA ARG A 174 -25.26 9.20 -27.07
C ARG A 174 -26.12 8.58 -28.17
N THR A 175 -27.02 7.67 -27.80
CA THR A 175 -27.88 6.97 -28.76
C THR A 175 -29.03 7.87 -29.28
N SER A 176 -29.39 8.93 -28.55
CA SER A 176 -30.46 9.86 -28.94
C SER A 176 -29.98 11.00 -29.88
N ILE A 177 -28.65 11.08 -30.19
CA ILE A 177 -28.05 12.13 -31.02
C ILE A 177 -27.79 11.58 -32.46
N VAL A 178 -28.17 10.36 -32.74
CA VAL A 178 -28.17 9.76 -34.12
C VAL A 178 -29.62 9.74 -34.62
#